data_6b66680cf07ba6e438af6771bfaba0ff
#
_entry.id   6b66680cf07ba6e438af6771bfaba0ff
#
_cell.length_a   1.000
_cell.length_b   1.000
_cell.length_c   1.000
_cell.angle_alpha   90.00
_cell.angle_beta   90.00
_cell.angle_gamma   90.00
#
_symmetry.space_group_name_H-M   'P 1'
#
loop_
_entity.id
_entity.type
_entity.pdbx_description
1 polymer ?
#
loop_
_entity_poly.entity_id
_entity_poly.type
_entity_poly.pdbx_seq_one_letter_code
_entity_poly.pdbx_strand_id
1 'polypeptide(L)'
;MNIQKTFGQTVRNYRESKGLLLRQLAASLEVDTAFISKMERDEKKATRLHVEKLARVLNIPQDDLITIWLSDKLLFTLEQEPAAQSALKLTEKRLKTKVI
;
A
#
# COMPACT_ATOMS: atom_id res chain seq x y z
N MET A 1 13.53 3.36 3.78
CA MET A 1 12.19 3.65 3.21
C MET A 1 11.77 5.07 3.53
N ASN A 2 11.18 5.75 2.58
CA ASN A 2 10.68 7.11 2.80
C ASN A 2 9.29 7.04 3.45
N ILE A 3 9.18 7.44 4.71
CA ILE A 3 7.93 7.36 5.46
C ILE A 3 6.85 8.31 4.95
N GLN A 4 7.20 9.24 4.06
CA GLN A 4 6.26 10.18 3.46
C GLN A 4 5.52 9.60 2.26
N LYS A 5 5.96 8.46 1.74
CA LYS A 5 5.36 7.88 0.53
C LYS A 5 4.18 7.00 0.86
N THR A 6 3.11 7.21 0.08
CA THR A 6 1.93 6.36 0.14
C THR A 6 2.20 5.03 -0.58
N PHE A 7 1.26 4.11 -0.44
CA PHE A 7 1.30 2.85 -1.18
C PHE A 7 1.38 3.11 -2.69
N GLY A 8 0.51 3.99 -3.21
CA GLY A 8 0.48 4.29 -4.65
C GLY A 8 1.79 4.88 -5.15
N GLN A 9 2.36 5.82 -4.42
CA GLN A 9 3.64 6.43 -4.77
C GLN A 9 4.77 5.41 -4.74
N THR A 10 4.74 4.50 -3.78
CA THR A 10 5.73 3.43 -3.66
C THR A 10 5.68 2.53 -4.89
N VAL A 11 4.49 2.11 -5.28
CA VAL A 11 4.30 1.26 -6.46
C VAL A 11 4.81 1.98 -7.71
N ARG A 12 4.44 3.24 -7.89
CA ARG A 12 4.88 4.03 -9.05
C ARG A 12 6.41 4.12 -9.11
N ASN A 13 7.04 4.42 -7.99
CA ASN A 13 8.50 4.56 -7.96
C ASN A 13 9.20 3.26 -8.34
N TYR A 14 8.75 2.13 -7.84
CA TYR A 14 9.32 0.84 -8.22
C TYR A 14 9.07 0.52 -9.69
N ARG A 15 7.85 0.80 -10.17
CA ARG A 15 7.52 0.58 -11.58
C ARG A 15 8.45 1.38 -12.48
N GLU A 16 8.60 2.68 -12.20
CA GLU A 16 9.45 3.57 -13.01
C GLU A 16 10.91 3.18 -12.92
N SER A 17 11.39 2.78 -11.75
CA SER A 17 12.78 2.36 -11.60
C SER A 17 13.10 1.09 -12.39
N LYS A 18 12.10 0.27 -12.67
CA LYS A 18 12.25 -0.94 -13.49
C LYS A 18 11.96 -0.69 -14.97
N GLY A 19 11.62 0.55 -15.33
CA GLY A 19 11.30 0.88 -16.72
C GLY A 19 10.01 0.27 -17.23
N LEU A 20 9.10 -0.11 -16.33
CA LEU A 20 7.83 -0.72 -16.72
C LEU A 20 6.80 0.36 -17.06
N LEU A 21 6.07 0.13 -18.15
CA LEU A 21 4.96 0.98 -18.54
C LEU A 21 3.72 0.60 -17.75
N LEU A 22 2.79 1.55 -17.62
CA LEU A 22 1.51 1.29 -16.93
C LEU A 22 0.79 0.07 -17.51
N ARG A 23 0.76 -0.04 -18.85
CA ARG A 23 0.07 -1.16 -19.50
C ARG A 23 0.72 -2.51 -19.20
N GLN A 24 2.03 -2.53 -19.01
CA GLN A 24 2.74 -3.76 -18.68
C GLN A 24 2.40 -4.23 -17.27
N LEU A 25 2.37 -3.30 -16.33
CA LEU A 25 1.99 -3.63 -14.97
C LEU A 25 0.53 -4.05 -14.89
N ALA A 26 -0.35 -3.35 -15.60
CA ALA A 26 -1.78 -3.67 -15.66
C ALA A 26 -2.00 -5.10 -16.19
N ALA A 27 -1.30 -5.46 -17.26
CA ALA A 27 -1.38 -6.80 -17.83
C ALA A 27 -0.96 -7.86 -16.81
N SER A 28 0.10 -7.60 -16.06
CA SER A 28 0.59 -8.54 -15.04
C SER A 28 -0.42 -8.78 -13.93
N LEU A 29 -1.23 -7.77 -13.61
CA LEU A 29 -2.26 -7.88 -12.58
C LEU A 29 -3.64 -8.27 -13.13
N GLU A 30 -3.76 -8.38 -14.46
CA GLU A 30 -5.02 -8.67 -15.13
C GLU A 30 -6.10 -7.62 -14.82
N VAL A 31 -5.68 -6.35 -14.82
CA VAL A 31 -6.57 -5.19 -14.64
C VAL A 31 -6.31 -4.22 -15.79
N ASP A 32 -7.18 -3.20 -15.92
CA ASP A 32 -6.94 -2.21 -16.96
C ASP A 32 -5.90 -1.16 -16.53
N THR A 33 -5.37 -0.46 -17.52
CA THR A 33 -4.33 0.55 -17.29
C THR A 33 -4.85 1.70 -16.43
N ALA A 34 -6.12 2.07 -16.60
CA ALA A 34 -6.73 3.14 -15.80
C ALA A 34 -6.76 2.79 -14.32
N PHE A 35 -6.98 1.52 -13.98
CA PHE A 35 -6.96 1.08 -12.58
C PHE A 35 -5.58 1.32 -11.97
N ILE A 36 -4.52 0.90 -12.67
CA ILE A 36 -3.14 1.09 -12.17
C ILE A 36 -2.82 2.57 -12.02
N SER A 37 -3.17 3.38 -13.02
CA SER A 37 -2.93 4.82 -12.97
C SER A 37 -3.59 5.46 -11.75
N LYS A 38 -4.85 5.13 -11.50
CA LYS A 38 -5.60 5.66 -10.35
C LYS A 38 -5.05 5.14 -9.03
N MET A 39 -4.67 3.87 -8.98
CA MET A 39 -4.08 3.28 -7.77
C MET A 39 -2.77 3.98 -7.42
N GLU A 40 -1.94 4.29 -8.40
CA GLU A 40 -0.68 4.99 -8.17
C GLU A 40 -0.89 6.42 -7.66
N ARG A 41 -2.05 7.02 -7.97
CA ARG A 41 -2.43 8.35 -7.47
C ARG A 41 -3.27 8.27 -6.20
N ASP A 42 -3.42 7.08 -5.62
CA ASP A 42 -4.21 6.84 -4.42
C ASP A 42 -5.69 7.17 -4.58
N GLU A 43 -6.18 7.11 -5.82
CA GLU A 43 -7.61 7.33 -6.16
C GLU A 43 -8.40 6.03 -6.24
N LYS A 44 -7.73 4.89 -6.26
CA LYS A 44 -8.33 3.56 -6.23
C LYS A 44 -7.58 2.70 -5.23
N LYS A 45 -8.33 1.94 -4.45
CA LYS A 45 -7.73 1.06 -3.43
C LYS A 45 -7.40 -0.29 -4.04
N ALA A 46 -6.20 -0.77 -3.73
CA ALA A 46 -5.78 -2.13 -4.08
C ALA A 46 -6.37 -3.12 -3.07
N THR A 47 -6.69 -4.31 -3.54
CA THR A 47 -7.03 -5.41 -2.64
C THR A 47 -5.74 -6.09 -2.17
N ARG A 48 -5.84 -6.95 -1.14
CA ARG A 48 -4.68 -7.72 -0.69
C ARG A 48 -4.07 -8.54 -1.84
N LEU A 49 -4.90 -9.14 -2.67
CA LEU A 49 -4.41 -9.92 -3.81
C LEU A 49 -3.62 -9.05 -4.79
N HIS A 50 -4.08 -7.82 -5.05
CA HIS A 50 -3.32 -6.87 -5.87
C HIS A 50 -1.96 -6.59 -5.26
N VAL A 51 -1.90 -6.38 -3.94
CA VAL A 51 -0.64 -6.08 -3.25
C VAL A 51 0.33 -7.25 -3.38
N GLU A 52 -0.16 -8.47 -3.20
CA GLU A 52 0.67 -9.67 -3.32
C GLU A 52 1.24 -9.82 -4.73
N LYS A 53 0.41 -9.61 -5.75
CA LYS A 53 0.86 -9.66 -7.15
C LYS A 53 1.86 -8.57 -7.47
N LEU A 54 1.60 -7.35 -6.99
CA LEU A 54 2.52 -6.22 -7.18
C LEU A 54 3.88 -6.50 -6.56
N ALA A 55 3.90 -7.06 -5.36
CA ALA A 55 5.14 -7.39 -4.68
C ALA A 55 5.99 -8.36 -5.52
N ARG A 56 5.35 -9.38 -6.10
CA ARG A 56 6.05 -10.32 -6.97
C ARG A 56 6.58 -9.68 -8.24
N VAL A 57 5.72 -8.95 -8.94
CA VAL A 57 6.08 -8.34 -10.22
C VAL A 57 7.17 -7.29 -10.06
N LEU A 58 7.09 -6.50 -9.00
CA LEU A 58 8.04 -5.42 -8.75
C LEU A 58 9.24 -5.85 -7.90
N ASN A 59 9.26 -7.12 -7.50
CA ASN A 59 10.33 -7.69 -6.68
C ASN A 59 10.53 -6.90 -5.37
N ILE A 60 9.42 -6.63 -4.69
CA ILE A 60 9.41 -5.99 -3.37
C ILE A 60 9.08 -7.08 -2.36
N PRO A 61 9.78 -7.14 -1.21
CA PRO A 61 9.38 -8.09 -0.17
C PRO A 61 7.91 -7.89 0.18
N GLN A 62 7.13 -8.98 0.17
CA GLN A 62 5.69 -8.90 0.33
C GLN A 62 5.28 -8.21 1.64
N ASP A 63 5.96 -8.56 2.73
CA ASP A 63 5.64 -7.97 4.03
C ASP A 63 5.87 -6.45 4.05
N ASP A 64 6.89 -5.97 3.33
CA ASP A 64 7.15 -4.53 3.25
C ASP A 64 6.01 -3.82 2.54
N LEU A 65 5.56 -4.35 1.42
CA LEU A 65 4.50 -3.70 0.65
C LEU A 65 3.15 -3.78 1.38
N ILE A 66 2.86 -4.90 2.02
CA ILE A 66 1.66 -5.06 2.85
C ILE A 66 1.69 -4.09 4.03
N THR A 67 2.84 -3.90 4.66
CA THR A 67 2.99 -2.97 5.77
C THR A 67 2.62 -1.55 5.35
N ILE A 68 3.11 -1.11 4.18
CA ILE A 68 2.79 0.22 3.66
C ILE A 68 1.29 0.33 3.37
N TRP A 69 0.72 -0.69 2.73
CA TRP A 69 -0.69 -0.73 2.39
C TRP A 69 -1.58 -0.65 3.62
N LEU A 70 -1.25 -1.39 4.68
CA LEU A 70 -1.99 -1.34 5.94
C LEU A 70 -1.80 0.00 6.65
N SER A 71 -0.59 0.56 6.60
CA SER A 71 -0.31 1.85 7.21
C SER A 71 -1.17 2.97 6.59
N ASP A 72 -1.35 2.94 5.26
CA ASP A 72 -2.22 3.90 4.58
C ASP A 72 -3.67 3.78 5.09
N LYS A 73 -4.15 2.57 5.31
CA LYS A 73 -5.51 2.35 5.82
C LYS A 73 -5.66 2.92 7.23
N LEU A 74 -4.66 2.72 8.07
CA LEU A 74 -4.67 3.26 9.43
C LEU A 74 -4.63 4.79 9.39
N LEU A 75 -3.76 5.35 8.56
CA LEU A 75 -3.65 6.80 8.43
C LEU A 75 -4.98 7.41 7.95
N PHE A 76 -5.59 6.80 6.95
CA PHE A 76 -6.89 7.26 6.44
C PHE A 76 -7.94 7.30 7.55
N THR A 77 -7.93 6.29 8.42
CA THR A 77 -8.87 6.22 9.54
C THR A 77 -8.61 7.30 10.58
N LEU A 78 -7.34 7.63 10.82
CA LEU A 78 -6.92 8.42 11.97
C LEU A 78 -6.64 9.90 11.66
N GLU A 79 -6.38 10.25 10.40
CA GLU A 79 -5.77 11.53 10.05
C GLU A 79 -6.59 12.77 10.44
N GLN A 80 -7.91 12.62 10.56
CA GLN A 80 -8.76 13.75 10.95
C GLN A 80 -9.22 13.66 12.41
N GLU A 81 -8.71 12.69 13.17
CA GLU A 81 -9.19 12.41 14.52
C GLU A 81 -8.28 13.03 15.58
N PRO A 82 -8.85 13.87 16.49
CA PRO A 82 -8.05 14.39 17.60
C PRO A 82 -7.47 13.31 18.50
N ALA A 83 -8.15 12.17 18.62
CA ALA A 83 -7.71 11.04 19.45
C ALA A 83 -6.80 10.05 18.71
N ALA A 84 -6.28 10.42 17.54
CA ALA A 84 -5.52 9.50 16.69
C ALA A 84 -4.34 8.85 17.43
N GLN A 85 -3.52 9.63 18.12
CA GLN A 85 -2.36 9.10 18.82
C GLN A 85 -2.76 8.16 19.97
N SER A 86 -3.79 8.52 20.71
CA SER A 86 -4.29 7.67 21.81
C SER A 86 -4.86 6.37 21.26
N ALA A 87 -5.62 6.45 20.17
CA ALA A 87 -6.20 5.28 19.52
C ALA A 87 -5.10 4.35 19.00
N LEU A 88 -4.06 4.90 18.40
CA LEU A 88 -2.95 4.12 17.88
C LEU A 88 -2.21 3.37 18.99
N LYS A 89 -1.93 4.06 20.09
CA LYS A 89 -1.25 3.45 21.24
C LYS A 89 -2.08 2.33 21.85
N LEU A 90 -3.39 2.55 22.00
CA LEU A 90 -4.27 1.51 22.52
C LEU A 90 -4.32 0.31 21.59
N THR A 91 -4.43 0.56 20.29
CA THR A 91 -4.46 -0.51 19.29
C THR A 91 -3.19 -1.35 19.33
N GLU A 92 -2.05 -0.71 19.46
CA GLU A 92 -0.77 -1.41 19.55
C GLU A 92 -0.73 -2.36 20.75
N LYS A 93 -1.21 -1.90 21.92
CA LYS A 93 -1.30 -2.75 23.11
C LYS A 93 -2.23 -3.94 22.88
N ARG A 94 -3.37 -3.69 22.24
CA ARG A 94 -4.37 -4.73 21.99
C ARG A 94 -3.85 -5.78 21.01
N LEU A 95 -3.08 -5.35 20.00
CA LEU A 95 -2.45 -6.28 19.06
C LEU A 95 -1.47 -7.20 19.78
N LYS A 96 -0.66 -6.67 20.66
CA LYS A 96 0.31 -7.45 21.43
C LYS A 96 -0.39 -8.49 22.31
N THR A 97 -1.53 -8.13 22.87
CA THR A 97 -2.30 -9.03 23.73
C THR A 97 -3.01 -10.13 22.92
N LYS A 98 -3.45 -9.81 21.71
CA LYS A 98 -4.20 -10.75 20.87
C LYS A 98 -3.35 -11.79 20.16
N VAL A 99 -2.06 -11.54 20.04
CA VAL A 99 -1.17 -12.40 19.27
C VAL A 99 -0.87 -13.71 19.96
N ILE A 100 -1.32 -13.89 21.15
CA ILE A 100 -1.08 -15.09 21.91
C ILE A 100 -1.82 -16.30 21.36
#